data_d23d81e7f22aa0ef76c60c6956a193ac
#
_entry.id   d23d81e7f22aa0ef76c60c6956a193ac
#
_cell.length_a   1.000
_cell.length_b   1.000
_cell.length_c   1.000
_cell.angle_alpha   90.00
_cell.angle_beta   90.00
_cell.angle_gamma   90.00
#
_symmetry.space_group_name_H-M   'P 1'
#
loop_
_entity.id
_entity.type
_entity.pdbx_description
1 polymer ?
#
loop_
_entity_poly.entity_id
_entity_poly.type
_entity_poly.pdbx_seq_one_letter_code
_entity_poly.pdbx_strand_id
1 'polypeptide(L)'
;MSKRKDNRLMRFIFNGWQPGWMRKSQSTISDAFAKVVKRHREPNGLSRVALAEKAGLHQTYIGLLERQKRSPNLDRAKAIAKSLGLPLAKMISEAERI
;
A
#
# COMPACT_ATOMS: atom_id res chain seq x y z
N MET A 1 -23.59 -25.10 12.38
CA MET A 1 -22.69 -24.04 12.06
C MET A 1 -21.74 -24.41 10.95
N SER A 2 -22.26 -25.09 9.96
CA SER A 2 -21.47 -25.48 8.80
C SER A 2 -20.89 -24.28 8.07
N LYS A 3 -21.62 -23.18 8.05
CA LYS A 3 -21.13 -21.96 7.40
C LYS A 3 -19.83 -21.47 8.00
N ARG A 4 -19.72 -21.55 9.31
CA ARG A 4 -18.53 -21.09 9.99
C ARG A 4 -17.33 -21.95 9.67
N LYS A 5 -17.55 -23.25 9.58
CA LYS A 5 -16.49 -24.18 9.18
C LYS A 5 -16.07 -23.92 7.74
N ASP A 6 -17.02 -23.69 6.89
CA ASP A 6 -16.75 -23.43 5.47
C ASP A 6 -15.94 -22.15 5.32
N ASN A 7 -16.31 -21.10 6.07
CA ASN A 7 -15.58 -19.84 6.02
C ASN A 7 -14.14 -20.01 6.50
N ARG A 8 -13.96 -20.85 7.50
CA ARG A 8 -12.63 -21.08 8.04
C ARG A 8 -11.75 -21.79 7.04
N LEU A 9 -12.31 -22.78 6.36
CA LEU A 9 -11.60 -23.51 5.33
C LEU A 9 -11.24 -22.60 4.16
N MET A 10 -12.20 -21.83 3.71
CA MET A 10 -11.97 -20.90 2.60
C MET A 10 -10.89 -19.88 2.95
N ARG A 11 -10.93 -19.36 4.16
CA ARG A 11 -9.95 -18.41 4.61
C ARG A 11 -8.55 -19.01 4.61
N PHE A 12 -8.44 -20.27 5.05
CA PHE A 12 -7.15 -20.94 5.06
C PHE A 12 -6.61 -21.10 3.65
N ILE A 13 -7.45 -21.51 2.72
CA ILE A 13 -7.06 -21.70 1.33
C ILE A 13 -6.60 -20.38 0.73
N PHE A 14 -7.39 -19.33 0.89
CA PHE A 14 -7.07 -18.04 0.26
C PHE A 14 -5.91 -17.33 0.92
N ASN A 15 -5.71 -17.51 2.21
CA ASN A 15 -4.56 -16.90 2.88
C ASN A 15 -3.27 -17.61 2.53
N GLY A 16 -3.32 -18.93 2.34
CA GLY A 16 -2.12 -19.69 2.03
C GLY A 16 -1.81 -19.78 0.56
N TRP A 17 -2.82 -19.54 -0.29
CA TRP A 17 -2.64 -19.69 -1.72
C TRP A 17 -3.69 -18.88 -2.46
N GLN A 18 -3.24 -18.03 -3.36
CA GLN A 18 -4.12 -17.26 -4.22
C GLN A 18 -3.58 -17.26 -5.63
N PRO A 19 -4.40 -17.64 -6.61
CA PRO A 19 -3.96 -17.57 -8.00
C PRO A 19 -3.80 -16.11 -8.43
N GLY A 20 -2.93 -15.90 -9.40
CA GLY A 20 -2.63 -14.55 -9.85
C GLY A 20 -3.86 -13.77 -10.30
N TRP A 21 -4.81 -14.44 -10.96
CA TRP A 21 -6.01 -13.77 -11.44
C TRP A 21 -6.87 -13.26 -10.29
N MET A 22 -6.86 -13.98 -9.18
CA MET A 22 -7.63 -13.59 -8.01
C MET A 22 -7.02 -12.39 -7.33
N ARG A 23 -5.68 -12.34 -7.26
CA ARG A 23 -5.00 -11.20 -6.67
C ARG A 23 -5.24 -9.92 -7.45
N LYS A 24 -5.28 -10.02 -8.76
CA LYS A 24 -5.49 -8.84 -9.60
C LYS A 24 -6.89 -8.27 -9.45
N SER A 25 -7.86 -9.09 -9.13
CA SER A 25 -9.24 -8.63 -9.00
C SER A 25 -9.53 -7.96 -7.67
N GLN A 26 -8.57 -7.99 -6.74
CA GLN A 26 -8.79 -7.41 -5.41
C GLN A 26 -7.89 -6.20 -5.21
N SER A 27 -8.52 -5.04 -5.01
CA SER A 27 -7.80 -3.86 -4.55
C SER A 27 -7.56 -3.98 -3.06
N THR A 28 -6.34 -3.72 -2.64
CA THR A 28 -6.00 -3.73 -1.23
C THR A 28 -5.78 -2.31 -0.75
N ILE A 29 -5.79 -2.14 0.57
CA ILE A 29 -5.48 -0.85 1.16
C ILE A 29 -4.05 -0.43 0.79
N SER A 30 -3.15 -1.40 0.63
CA SER A 30 -1.79 -1.11 0.22
C SER A 30 -1.73 -0.55 -1.19
N ASP A 31 -2.52 -1.09 -2.10
CA ASP A 31 -2.60 -0.58 -3.47
C ASP A 31 -3.15 0.84 -3.49
N ALA A 32 -4.19 1.08 -2.68
CA ALA A 32 -4.78 2.41 -2.57
C ALA A 32 -3.78 3.39 -1.96
N PHE A 33 -3.04 2.95 -0.95
CA PHE A 33 -2.02 3.78 -0.33
C PHE A 33 -0.95 4.20 -1.34
N ALA A 34 -0.55 3.27 -2.20
CA ALA A 34 0.42 3.57 -3.25
C ALA A 34 -0.08 4.68 -4.17
N LYS A 35 -1.35 4.66 -4.50
CA LYS A 35 -1.96 5.70 -5.33
C LYS A 35 -1.97 7.04 -4.60
N VAL A 36 -2.25 7.03 -3.31
CA VAL A 36 -2.24 8.25 -2.51
C VAL A 36 -0.83 8.84 -2.44
N VAL A 37 0.19 8.00 -2.29
CA VAL A 37 1.57 8.44 -2.29
C VAL A 37 1.89 9.19 -3.57
N LYS A 38 1.57 8.61 -4.70
CA LYS A 38 1.84 9.24 -5.99
C LYS A 38 1.03 10.53 -6.15
N ARG A 39 -0.22 10.52 -5.71
CA ARG A 39 -1.10 11.68 -5.79
C ARG A 39 -0.52 12.90 -5.05
N HIS A 40 0.13 12.68 -3.94
CA HIS A 40 0.71 13.77 -3.16
C HIS A 40 2.15 14.08 -3.57
N ARG A 41 2.85 13.10 -4.11
CA ARG A 41 4.24 13.29 -4.53
C ARG A 41 4.34 14.19 -5.76
N GLU A 42 3.56 13.90 -6.77
CA GLU A 42 3.67 14.60 -8.06
C GLU A 42 3.36 16.09 -7.97
N PRO A 43 2.27 16.52 -7.34
CA PRO A 43 2.00 17.95 -7.23
C PRO A 43 3.06 18.71 -6.43
N ASN A 44 3.74 18.04 -5.52
CA ASN A 44 4.81 18.66 -4.73
C ASN A 44 6.12 18.71 -5.49
N GLY A 45 6.16 18.21 -6.72
CA GLY A 45 7.36 18.24 -7.53
C GLY A 45 8.44 17.28 -7.05
N LEU A 46 8.09 16.31 -6.24
CA LEU A 46 9.07 15.35 -5.72
C LEU A 46 9.22 14.18 -6.68
N SER A 47 10.48 13.89 -7.04
CA SER A 47 10.77 12.66 -7.76
C SER A 47 10.73 11.49 -6.78
N ARG A 48 10.68 10.26 -7.32
CA ARG A 48 10.77 9.08 -6.47
C ARG A 48 12.05 9.06 -5.66
N VAL A 49 13.14 9.49 -6.27
CA VAL A 49 14.43 9.57 -5.60
C VAL A 49 14.37 10.56 -4.45
N ALA A 50 13.81 11.74 -4.69
CA ALA A 50 13.72 12.77 -3.66
C ALA A 50 12.85 12.32 -2.49
N LEU A 51 11.73 11.68 -2.78
CA LEU A 51 10.87 11.16 -1.73
C LEU A 51 11.58 10.09 -0.92
N ALA A 52 12.26 9.18 -1.60
CA ALA A 52 13.00 8.12 -0.93
C ALA A 52 14.06 8.69 0.01
N GLU A 53 14.79 9.68 -0.45
CA GLU A 53 15.81 10.32 0.38
C GLU A 53 15.20 10.96 1.62
N LYS A 54 14.09 11.66 1.46
CA LYS A 54 13.41 12.27 2.60
C LYS A 54 12.89 11.24 3.59
N ALA A 55 12.44 10.12 3.09
CA ALA A 55 11.86 9.06 3.93
C ALA A 55 12.91 8.11 4.49
N GLY A 56 14.17 8.25 4.06
CA GLY A 56 15.22 7.34 4.48
C GLY A 56 15.08 5.96 3.87
N LEU A 57 14.54 5.88 2.67
CA LEU A 57 14.29 4.62 1.97
C LEU A 57 15.05 4.61 0.65
N HIS A 58 15.22 3.41 0.09
CA HIS A 58 15.86 3.28 -1.19
C HIS A 58 14.88 3.67 -2.31
N GLN A 59 15.40 4.31 -3.36
CA GLN A 59 14.55 4.75 -4.48
C GLN A 59 13.84 3.59 -5.14
N THR A 60 14.49 2.42 -5.21
CA THR A 60 13.87 1.23 -5.79
C THR A 60 12.62 0.83 -5.03
N TYR A 61 12.64 1.00 -3.71
CA TYR A 61 11.49 0.68 -2.88
C TYR A 61 10.29 1.55 -3.23
N ILE A 62 10.52 2.85 -3.41
CA ILE A 62 9.43 3.78 -3.77
C ILE A 62 8.84 3.40 -5.13
N GLY A 63 9.70 3.05 -6.09
CA GLY A 63 9.22 2.61 -7.39
C GLY A 63 8.37 1.35 -7.32
N LEU A 64 8.81 0.37 -6.52
CA LEU A 64 8.05 -0.87 -6.34
C LEU A 64 6.72 -0.61 -5.63
N LEU A 65 6.73 0.29 -4.64
CA LEU A 65 5.52 0.66 -3.93
C LEU A 65 4.49 1.28 -4.88
N GLU A 66 4.91 2.24 -5.68
CA GLU A 66 3.98 2.93 -6.58
C GLU A 66 3.47 2.03 -7.69
N ARG A 67 4.23 1.02 -8.07
CA ARG A 67 3.78 0.01 -9.03
C ARG A 67 2.98 -1.10 -8.38
N GLN A 68 2.72 -0.97 -7.09
CA GLN A 68 1.92 -1.93 -6.33
C GLN A 68 2.56 -3.32 -6.30
N LYS A 69 3.90 -3.35 -6.34
CA LYS A 69 4.66 -4.59 -6.22
C LYS A 69 5.10 -4.86 -4.80
N ARG A 70 4.99 -3.86 -3.93
CA ARG A 70 5.44 -3.95 -2.54
C ARG A 70 4.44 -3.25 -1.65
N SER A 71 4.14 -3.84 -0.50
CA SER A 71 3.31 -3.22 0.53
C SER A 71 4.21 -2.64 1.61
N PRO A 72 3.98 -1.41 2.04
CA PRO A 72 4.79 -0.84 3.11
C PRO A 72 4.34 -1.39 4.46
N ASN A 73 5.29 -1.51 5.39
CA ASN A 73 4.90 -1.71 6.78
C ASN A 73 4.50 -0.35 7.35
N LEU A 74 3.98 -0.35 8.58
CA LEU A 74 3.49 0.89 9.17
C LEU A 74 4.58 1.94 9.37
N ASP A 75 5.77 1.50 9.74
CA ASP A 75 6.87 2.42 9.96
C ASP A 75 7.29 3.12 8.67
N ARG A 76 7.37 2.36 7.59
CA ARG A 76 7.72 2.94 6.29
C ARG A 76 6.61 3.83 5.77
N ALA A 77 5.36 3.42 5.98
CA ALA A 77 4.23 4.23 5.57
C ALA A 77 4.24 5.57 6.32
N LYS A 78 4.56 5.55 7.60
CA LYS A 78 4.64 6.78 8.39
C LYS A 78 5.79 7.66 7.91
N ALA A 79 6.95 7.06 7.58
CA ALA A 79 8.07 7.82 7.08
C ALA A 79 7.73 8.52 5.76
N ILE A 80 7.02 7.83 4.89
CA ILE A 80 6.59 8.40 3.61
C ILE A 80 5.62 9.54 3.85
N ALA A 81 4.63 9.34 4.71
CA ALA A 81 3.65 10.37 5.02
C ALA A 81 4.32 11.62 5.58
N LYS A 82 5.25 11.43 6.50
CA LYS A 82 5.98 12.53 7.09
C LYS A 82 6.78 13.30 6.03
N SER A 83 7.38 12.57 5.10
CA SER A 83 8.13 13.18 4.01
C SER A 83 7.25 14.00 3.08
N LEU A 84 5.99 13.66 2.99
CA LEU A 84 5.01 14.39 2.21
C LEU A 84 4.32 15.49 3.01
N GLY A 85 4.68 15.62 4.29
CA GLY A 85 4.10 16.66 5.15
C GLY A 85 2.70 16.34 5.62
N LEU A 86 2.33 15.05 5.67
CA LEU A 86 0.99 14.63 6.03
C LEU A 86 1.01 13.65 7.20
N PRO A 87 -0.04 13.68 8.03
CA PRO A 87 -0.21 12.59 9.01
C PRO A 87 -0.51 11.28 8.29
N LEU A 88 0.03 10.19 8.79
CA LEU A 88 -0.28 8.88 8.21
C LEU A 88 -1.78 8.60 8.22
N ALA A 89 -2.46 9.01 9.28
CA ALA A 89 -3.90 8.80 9.39
C ALA A 89 -4.66 9.44 8.23
N LYS A 90 -4.22 10.61 7.77
CA LYS A 90 -4.87 11.27 6.64
C LYS A 90 -4.65 10.49 5.36
N MET A 91 -3.45 10.00 5.13
CA MET A 91 -3.17 9.21 3.94
C MET A 91 -3.95 7.91 3.92
N ILE A 92 -4.07 7.27 5.08
CA ILE A 92 -4.85 6.04 5.19
C ILE A 92 -6.33 6.34 4.95
N SER A 93 -6.82 7.46 5.48
CA SER A 93 -8.20 7.87 5.26
C SER A 93 -8.49 8.07 3.77
N GLU A 94 -7.58 8.71 3.05
CA GLU A 94 -7.73 8.87 1.62
C GLU A 94 -7.68 7.55 0.89
N ALA A 95 -6.79 6.67 1.31
CA ALA A 95 -6.67 5.34 0.69
C ALA A 95 -7.96 4.54 0.87
N GLU A 96 -8.60 4.67 2.02
CA GLU A 96 -9.84 3.95 2.27
C GLU A 96 -11.01 4.44 1.43
N ARG A 97 -10.90 5.64 0.86
CA ARG A 97 -11.94 6.19 0.01
C ARG A 97 -11.76 5.84 -1.47
N ILE A 98 -10.65 5.26 -1.81
CA ILE A 98 -10.40 4.82 -3.19
C ILE A 98 -11.14 3.47 -3.49
#